data_15bf9929cb16fa5ec6659db86ab52616
#
_entry.id   15bf9929cb16fa5ec6659db86ab52616
#
_cell.length_a   1.000
_cell.length_b   1.000
_cell.length_c   1.000
_cell.angle_alpha   90.00
_cell.angle_beta   90.00
_cell.angle_gamma   90.00
#
_symmetry.space_group_name_H-M   'P 1'
#
loop_
_entity.id
_entity.type
_entity.pdbx_description
1 polymer ?
#
loop_
_entity_poly.entity_id
_entity_poly.type
_entity_poly.pdbx_seq_one_letter_code
_entity_poly.pdbx_strand_id
1 'polypeptide(L)'
;MRTPQELDHLRDQAVLLRRQGKSLRQIKETLGPISKSTLNQVLRDEPLPPERARPGYAESKARAAEGVRRYWAAEHLARETTRTAITAAATAQLGALTDREIIIAGAIAYWCEGSKSKPYRIDEQVRFINSDPALIRFFLAFLDRIGVPRQRLRYCVHIHETADAQAATRYWAEVTGATPDQFIRPVIKHHAPRRSRPSGNADYHGCLRVAVTKSSELYREISGWAHGVMTAERRAAE
;
A
#
# COMPACT_ATOMS: atom_id res chain seq x y z
N MET A 1 66.24 -21.57 -14.29
CA MET A 1 65.02 -22.11 -14.94
C MET A 1 64.82 -23.52 -14.43
N ARG A 2 63.62 -23.90 -14.04
CA ARG A 2 63.33 -25.28 -13.63
C ARG A 2 63.27 -26.17 -14.87
N THR A 3 63.76 -27.39 -14.74
CA THR A 3 63.75 -28.39 -15.81
C THR A 3 62.30 -28.90 -16.06
N PRO A 4 62.00 -29.44 -17.24
CA PRO A 4 60.67 -30.01 -17.49
C PRO A 4 60.27 -31.09 -16.47
N GLN A 5 61.18 -31.94 -16.05
CA GLN A 5 60.95 -32.99 -15.05
C GLN A 5 60.64 -32.44 -13.66
N GLU A 6 61.25 -31.32 -13.26
CA GLU A 6 60.94 -30.62 -12.01
C GLU A 6 59.56 -29.97 -12.05
N LEU A 7 59.14 -29.51 -13.21
CA LEU A 7 57.79 -28.94 -13.40
C LEU A 7 56.70 -29.99 -13.36
N ASP A 8 56.93 -31.17 -13.91
CA ASP A 8 55.99 -32.29 -13.86
C ASP A 8 55.83 -32.82 -12.43
N HIS A 9 56.92 -33.01 -11.70
CA HIS A 9 56.87 -33.44 -10.31
C HIS A 9 56.12 -32.42 -9.43
N LEU A 10 56.34 -31.14 -9.67
CA LEU A 10 55.68 -30.06 -8.97
C LEU A 10 54.16 -29.99 -9.29
N ARG A 11 53.82 -30.34 -10.54
CA ARG A 11 52.40 -30.46 -10.96
C ARG A 11 51.71 -31.58 -10.19
N ASP A 12 52.29 -32.73 -10.15
CA ASP A 12 51.72 -33.90 -9.46
C ASP A 12 51.50 -33.64 -7.97
N GLN A 13 52.50 -33.02 -7.31
CA GLN A 13 52.37 -32.62 -5.91
C GLN A 13 51.30 -31.56 -5.69
N ALA A 14 51.21 -30.56 -6.56
CA ALA A 14 50.20 -29.54 -6.48
C ALA A 14 48.75 -30.08 -6.68
N VAL A 15 48.61 -31.02 -7.62
CA VAL A 15 47.34 -31.71 -7.87
C VAL A 15 46.92 -32.55 -6.67
N LEU A 16 47.87 -33.31 -6.09
CA LEU A 16 47.58 -34.12 -4.90
C LEU A 16 47.12 -33.26 -3.72
N LEU A 17 47.81 -32.16 -3.45
CA LEU A 17 47.42 -31.21 -2.38
C LEU A 17 46.07 -30.56 -2.68
N ARG A 18 45.77 -30.29 -3.97
CA ARG A 18 44.49 -29.74 -4.38
C ARG A 18 43.34 -30.72 -4.11
N ARG A 19 43.54 -32.00 -4.46
CA ARG A 19 42.56 -33.07 -4.20
C ARG A 19 42.36 -33.33 -2.70
N GLN A 20 43.37 -33.06 -1.87
CA GLN A 20 43.28 -33.05 -0.39
C GLN A 20 42.53 -31.79 0.15
N GLY A 21 42.03 -30.93 -0.72
CA GLY A 21 41.30 -29.73 -0.32
C GLY A 21 42.14 -28.55 0.11
N LYS A 22 43.45 -28.54 -0.14
CA LYS A 22 44.32 -27.40 0.21
C LYS A 22 44.00 -26.19 -0.70
N SER A 23 43.95 -25.00 -0.10
CA SER A 23 43.84 -23.73 -0.83
C SER A 23 45.12 -23.43 -1.61
N LEU A 24 45.05 -22.57 -2.66
CA LEU A 24 46.23 -22.11 -3.39
C LEU A 24 47.33 -21.53 -2.48
N ARG A 25 46.93 -20.86 -1.39
CA ARG A 25 47.87 -20.32 -0.39
C ARG A 25 48.58 -21.44 0.35
N GLN A 26 47.86 -22.44 0.85
CA GLN A 26 48.43 -23.61 1.54
C GLN A 26 49.32 -24.47 0.63
N ILE A 27 48.92 -24.64 -0.65
CA ILE A 27 49.73 -25.36 -1.66
C ILE A 27 51.03 -24.61 -1.88
N LYS A 28 51.02 -23.29 -2.02
CA LYS A 28 52.19 -22.44 -2.17
C LYS A 28 53.09 -22.49 -0.95
N GLU A 29 52.54 -22.48 0.26
CA GLU A 29 53.31 -22.61 1.51
C GLU A 29 54.00 -23.98 1.62
N THR A 30 53.36 -25.05 1.14
CA THR A 30 53.93 -26.42 1.19
C THR A 30 54.99 -26.66 0.12
N LEU A 31 54.78 -26.15 -1.11
CA LEU A 31 55.67 -26.42 -2.25
C LEU A 31 56.81 -25.39 -2.42
N GLY A 32 56.86 -24.37 -1.58
CA GLY A 32 57.92 -23.35 -1.57
C GLY A 32 57.72 -22.25 -2.61
N PRO A 33 58.77 -21.56 -3.08
CA PRO A 33 58.66 -20.34 -3.88
C PRO A 33 58.18 -20.59 -5.31
N ILE A 34 56.82 -20.66 -5.46
CA ILE A 34 56.15 -20.79 -6.74
C ILE A 34 55.34 -19.53 -7.00
N SER A 35 55.35 -19.03 -8.24
CA SER A 35 54.48 -17.90 -8.61
C SER A 35 53.01 -18.31 -8.60
N LYS A 36 52.12 -17.36 -8.24
CA LYS A 36 50.68 -17.61 -8.27
C LYS A 36 50.17 -17.95 -9.70
N SER A 37 50.81 -17.34 -10.72
CA SER A 37 50.48 -17.61 -12.13
C SER A 37 50.85 -19.05 -12.52
N THR A 38 52.02 -19.53 -12.15
CA THR A 38 52.45 -20.92 -12.41
C THR A 38 51.54 -21.92 -11.71
N LEU A 39 51.17 -21.67 -10.45
CA LEU A 39 50.28 -22.55 -9.70
C LEU A 39 48.84 -22.57 -10.31
N ASN A 40 48.35 -21.43 -10.75
CA ASN A 40 47.07 -21.38 -11.45
C ASN A 40 47.10 -22.09 -12.81
N GLN A 41 48.20 -22.03 -13.51
CA GLN A 41 48.38 -22.73 -14.80
C GLN A 41 48.42 -24.26 -14.58
N VAL A 42 49.18 -24.71 -13.59
CA VAL A 42 49.32 -26.13 -13.23
C VAL A 42 47.98 -26.73 -12.76
N LEU A 43 47.19 -25.96 -12.03
CA LEU A 43 45.90 -26.39 -11.44
C LEU A 43 44.67 -25.98 -12.28
N ARG A 44 44.85 -25.52 -13.51
CA ARG A 44 43.73 -25.03 -14.37
C ARG A 44 42.65 -26.08 -14.53
N ASP A 45 43.03 -27.32 -14.77
CA ASP A 45 42.13 -28.42 -15.09
C ASP A 45 41.75 -29.25 -13.84
N GLU A 46 42.24 -28.85 -12.67
CA GLU A 46 41.97 -29.55 -11.41
C GLU A 46 41.04 -28.71 -10.54
N PRO A 47 39.72 -28.99 -10.51
CA PRO A 47 38.77 -28.23 -9.73
C PRO A 47 38.99 -28.39 -8.22
N LEU A 48 38.51 -27.42 -7.46
CA LEU A 48 38.44 -27.57 -6.00
C LEU A 48 37.46 -28.71 -5.64
N PRO A 49 37.81 -29.52 -4.59
CA PRO A 49 36.84 -30.46 -4.04
C PRO A 49 35.48 -29.79 -3.77
N PRO A 50 34.36 -30.50 -3.96
CA PRO A 50 32.99 -29.92 -3.81
C PRO A 50 32.79 -29.21 -2.48
N GLU A 51 33.36 -29.69 -1.42
CA GLU A 51 33.27 -29.13 -0.06
C GLU A 51 33.93 -27.72 0.07
N ARG A 52 34.85 -27.38 -0.84
CA ARG A 52 35.57 -26.10 -0.87
C ARG A 52 35.34 -25.32 -2.17
N ALA A 53 34.55 -25.83 -3.06
CA ALA A 53 34.17 -25.09 -4.26
C ALA A 53 33.43 -23.82 -3.81
N ARG A 54 33.89 -22.66 -4.30
CA ARG A 54 33.14 -21.43 -4.09
C ARG A 54 31.82 -21.55 -4.85
N PRO A 55 30.71 -21.14 -4.26
CA PRO A 55 29.45 -21.07 -4.99
C PRO A 55 29.65 -20.34 -6.32
N GLY A 56 29.10 -20.85 -7.39
CA GLY A 56 29.12 -20.17 -8.69
C GLY A 56 28.53 -18.77 -8.59
N TYR A 57 28.86 -17.91 -9.55
CA TYR A 57 28.35 -16.52 -9.56
C TYR A 57 26.81 -16.47 -9.45
N ALA A 58 26.10 -17.39 -10.15
CA ALA A 58 24.65 -17.50 -10.11
C ALA A 58 24.14 -17.83 -8.70
N GLU A 59 24.77 -18.79 -8.01
CA GLU A 59 24.41 -19.19 -6.65
C GLU A 59 24.69 -18.06 -5.63
N SER A 60 25.82 -17.37 -5.76
CA SER A 60 26.17 -16.23 -4.92
C SER A 60 25.15 -15.08 -5.10
N LYS A 61 24.74 -14.81 -6.34
CA LYS A 61 23.73 -13.82 -6.67
C LYS A 61 22.36 -14.23 -6.12
N ALA A 62 21.97 -15.49 -6.22
CA ALA A 62 20.72 -16.01 -5.68
C ALA A 62 20.68 -15.89 -4.13
N ARG A 63 21.76 -16.24 -3.44
CA ARG A 63 21.87 -16.06 -1.97
C ARG A 63 21.78 -14.60 -1.56
N ALA A 64 22.45 -13.71 -2.28
CA ALA A 64 22.37 -12.28 -2.01
C ALA A 64 20.94 -11.76 -2.21
N ALA A 65 20.28 -12.13 -3.30
CA ALA A 65 18.88 -11.77 -3.58
C ALA A 65 17.93 -12.29 -2.50
N GLU A 66 18.15 -13.53 -2.02
CA GLU A 66 17.37 -14.12 -0.92
C GLU A 66 17.60 -13.38 0.40
N GLY A 67 18.84 -12.98 0.71
CA GLY A 67 19.15 -12.15 1.87
C GLY A 67 18.42 -10.81 1.83
N VAL A 68 18.44 -10.16 0.68
CA VAL A 68 17.72 -8.90 0.46
C VAL A 68 16.20 -9.09 0.62
N ARG A 69 15.62 -10.15 0.05
CA ARG A 69 14.18 -10.44 0.22
C ARG A 69 13.80 -10.63 1.68
N ARG A 70 14.59 -11.42 2.43
CA ARG A 70 14.36 -11.65 3.88
C ARG A 70 14.49 -10.38 4.70
N TYR A 71 15.49 -9.55 4.41
CA TYR A 71 15.63 -8.24 5.05
C TYR A 71 14.40 -7.35 4.83
N TRP A 72 13.98 -7.20 3.57
CA TRP A 72 12.81 -6.38 3.27
C TRP A 72 11.51 -6.95 3.83
N ALA A 73 11.33 -8.27 3.84
CA ALA A 73 10.18 -8.90 4.47
C ALA A 73 10.11 -8.61 5.97
N ALA A 74 11.23 -8.74 6.68
CA ALA A 74 11.32 -8.41 8.12
C ALA A 74 11.05 -6.91 8.36
N GLU A 75 11.63 -6.04 7.54
CA GLU A 75 11.44 -4.59 7.63
C GLU A 75 9.98 -4.19 7.36
N HIS A 76 9.32 -4.81 6.35
CA HIS A 76 7.90 -4.60 6.11
C HIS A 76 7.05 -5.02 7.31
N LEU A 77 7.30 -6.20 7.88
CA LEU A 77 6.58 -6.68 9.05
C LEU A 77 6.74 -5.73 10.25
N ALA A 78 7.96 -5.28 10.53
CA ALA A 78 8.24 -4.34 11.61
C ALA A 78 7.50 -3.00 11.42
N ARG A 79 7.51 -2.47 10.19
CA ARG A 79 6.77 -1.24 9.85
C ARG A 79 5.26 -1.41 10.00
N GLU A 80 4.70 -2.53 9.55
CA GLU A 80 3.27 -2.82 9.71
C GLU A 80 2.89 -2.94 11.18
N THR A 81 3.69 -3.62 12.00
CA THR A 81 3.47 -3.73 13.44
C THR A 81 3.49 -2.35 14.10
N THR A 82 4.49 -1.52 13.77
CA THR A 82 4.60 -0.16 14.29
C THR A 82 3.42 0.71 13.86
N ARG A 83 3.04 0.64 12.56
CA ARG A 83 1.88 1.37 12.03
C ARG A 83 0.60 0.99 12.74
N THR A 84 0.35 -0.31 12.91
CA THR A 84 -0.84 -0.81 13.61
C THR A 84 -0.88 -0.34 15.06
N ALA A 85 0.24 -0.41 15.78
CA ALA A 85 0.34 0.05 17.16
C ALA A 85 0.06 1.55 17.30
N ILE A 86 0.66 2.38 16.43
CA ILE A 86 0.44 3.83 16.43
C ILE A 86 -1.03 4.14 16.11
N THR A 87 -1.60 3.49 15.10
CA THR A 87 -3.00 3.70 14.71
C THR A 87 -3.95 3.30 15.84
N ALA A 88 -3.73 2.15 16.49
CA ALA A 88 -4.54 1.70 17.61
C ALA A 88 -4.46 2.65 18.80
N ALA A 89 -3.26 3.12 19.15
CA ALA A 89 -3.06 4.08 20.24
C ALA A 89 -3.77 5.42 19.96
N ALA A 90 -3.64 5.94 18.73
CA ALA A 90 -4.32 7.19 18.33
C ALA A 90 -5.85 7.03 18.33
N THR A 91 -6.38 5.89 17.87
CA THR A 91 -7.82 5.60 17.94
C THR A 91 -8.32 5.56 19.39
N ALA A 92 -7.55 4.92 20.28
CA ALA A 92 -7.90 4.83 21.69
C ALA A 92 -7.93 6.21 22.38
N GLN A 93 -7.10 7.17 21.97
CA GLN A 93 -7.09 8.53 22.51
C GLN A 93 -8.38 9.30 22.21
N LEU A 94 -9.04 9.03 21.09
CA LEU A 94 -10.30 9.70 20.74
C LEU A 94 -11.47 9.24 21.60
N GLY A 95 -11.49 7.96 21.99
CA GLY A 95 -12.62 7.38 22.72
C GLY A 95 -13.95 7.48 21.96
N ALA A 96 -15.05 7.60 22.72
CA ALA A 96 -16.38 7.82 22.15
C ALA A 96 -16.60 9.32 21.87
N LEU A 97 -17.03 9.63 20.64
CA LEU A 97 -17.33 11.01 20.27
C LEU A 97 -18.66 11.45 20.85
N THR A 98 -18.71 12.69 21.36
CA THR A 98 -19.94 13.37 21.73
C THR A 98 -20.73 13.82 20.50
N ASP A 99 -22.01 14.13 20.68
CA ASP A 99 -22.86 14.66 19.60
C ASP A 99 -22.28 15.92 18.98
N ARG A 100 -21.73 16.81 19.78
CA ARG A 100 -21.09 18.05 19.30
C ARG A 100 -19.87 17.76 18.44
N GLU A 101 -19.02 16.79 18.85
CA GLU A 101 -17.84 16.39 18.08
C GLU A 101 -18.23 15.73 16.74
N ILE A 102 -19.29 14.91 16.73
CA ILE A 102 -19.83 14.33 15.50
C ILE A 102 -20.34 15.42 14.56
N ILE A 103 -21.04 16.44 15.07
CA ILE A 103 -21.52 17.56 14.26
C ILE A 103 -20.36 18.36 13.68
N ILE A 104 -19.36 18.70 14.49
CA ILE A 104 -18.17 19.42 14.03
C ILE A 104 -17.43 18.63 12.96
N ALA A 105 -17.10 17.37 13.25
CA ALA A 105 -16.37 16.53 12.32
C ALA A 105 -17.16 16.25 11.02
N GLY A 106 -18.49 16.03 11.13
CA GLY A 106 -19.37 15.81 9.99
C GLY A 106 -19.51 17.05 9.10
N ALA A 107 -19.62 18.25 9.69
CA ALA A 107 -19.67 19.51 8.95
C ALA A 107 -18.35 19.76 8.19
N ILE A 108 -17.21 19.50 8.82
CA ILE A 108 -15.89 19.62 8.18
C ILE A 108 -15.71 18.55 7.09
N ALA A 109 -16.10 17.28 7.36
CA ALA A 109 -16.05 16.22 6.33
C ALA A 109 -16.90 16.61 5.12
N TYR A 110 -18.12 17.15 5.32
CA TYR A 110 -18.95 17.66 4.25
C TYR A 110 -18.30 18.85 3.53
N TRP A 111 -17.66 19.76 4.27
CA TRP A 111 -16.93 20.87 3.65
C TRP A 111 -15.79 20.38 2.75
N CYS A 112 -15.11 19.30 3.09
CA CYS A 112 -14.03 18.75 2.27
C CYS A 112 -14.55 18.00 1.04
N GLU A 113 -15.51 17.10 1.20
CA GLU A 113 -15.93 16.10 0.20
C GLU A 113 -17.33 16.33 -0.37
N GLY A 114 -18.12 17.19 0.23
CA GLY A 114 -19.50 17.48 -0.20
C GLY A 114 -19.58 18.43 -1.40
N SER A 115 -20.72 18.42 -2.08
CA SER A 115 -21.03 19.39 -3.13
C SER A 115 -21.15 20.79 -2.55
N LYS A 116 -20.65 21.78 -3.28
CA LYS A 116 -20.70 23.20 -2.90
C LYS A 116 -21.45 24.00 -3.93
N SER A 117 -22.37 24.84 -3.44
CA SER A 117 -23.01 25.88 -4.26
C SER A 117 -21.96 26.91 -4.67
N LYS A 118 -22.12 27.46 -5.86
CA LYS A 118 -21.22 28.49 -6.41
C LYS A 118 -22.03 29.71 -6.83
N PRO A 119 -21.49 30.93 -6.77
CA PRO A 119 -22.23 32.15 -7.12
C PRO A 119 -22.86 32.13 -8.50
N TYR A 120 -22.22 31.49 -9.47
CA TYR A 120 -22.70 31.37 -10.85
C TYR A 120 -23.60 30.15 -11.10
N ARG A 121 -23.73 29.26 -10.11
CA ARG A 121 -24.57 28.06 -10.18
C ARG A 121 -25.03 27.69 -8.76
N ILE A 122 -26.18 28.22 -8.38
CA ILE A 122 -26.76 27.94 -7.07
C ILE A 122 -27.28 26.50 -7.05
N ASP A 123 -26.72 25.65 -6.24
CA ASP A 123 -27.08 24.25 -6.03
C ASP A 123 -26.95 23.91 -4.55
N GLU A 124 -27.97 24.20 -3.78
CA GLU A 124 -27.98 24.02 -2.32
C GLU A 124 -28.58 22.66 -1.95
N GLN A 125 -28.01 21.59 -2.50
CA GLN A 125 -28.39 20.23 -2.13
C GLN A 125 -27.26 19.55 -1.39
N VAL A 126 -27.60 18.89 -0.28
CA VAL A 126 -26.64 18.05 0.45
C VAL A 126 -26.36 16.79 -0.37
N ARG A 127 -25.14 16.74 -0.95
CA ARG A 127 -24.62 15.58 -1.66
C ARG A 127 -23.19 15.34 -1.19
N PHE A 128 -22.93 14.12 -0.79
CA PHE A 128 -21.63 13.66 -0.34
C PHE A 128 -21.20 12.46 -1.19
N ILE A 129 -20.00 12.47 -1.73
CA ILE A 129 -19.52 11.39 -2.58
C ILE A 129 -18.14 10.94 -2.11
N ASN A 130 -18.00 9.64 -1.84
CA ASN A 130 -16.70 9.08 -1.45
C ASN A 130 -16.61 7.60 -1.83
N SER A 131 -15.38 7.06 -1.89
CA SER A 131 -15.09 5.65 -2.12
C SER A 131 -14.75 4.90 -0.83
N ASP A 132 -14.54 5.61 0.28
CA ASP A 132 -14.22 5.01 1.58
C ASP A 132 -15.51 4.66 2.33
N PRO A 133 -15.76 3.36 2.61
CA PRO A 133 -16.96 2.94 3.32
C PRO A 133 -17.00 3.43 4.78
N ALA A 134 -15.86 3.64 5.43
CA ALA A 134 -15.82 4.17 6.78
C ALA A 134 -16.27 5.63 6.82
N LEU A 135 -15.82 6.44 5.85
CA LEU A 135 -16.22 7.84 5.74
C LEU A 135 -17.72 7.97 5.34
N ILE A 136 -18.23 7.07 4.50
CA ILE A 136 -19.67 7.01 4.19
C ILE A 136 -20.50 6.69 5.45
N ARG A 137 -20.10 5.67 6.23
CA ARG A 137 -20.78 5.33 7.50
C ARG A 137 -20.75 6.49 8.50
N PHE A 138 -19.61 7.15 8.62
CA PHE A 138 -19.47 8.34 9.46
C PHE A 138 -20.41 9.47 9.03
N PHE A 139 -20.47 9.76 7.72
CA PHE A 139 -21.38 10.78 7.21
C PHE A 139 -22.85 10.42 7.45
N LEU A 140 -23.23 9.15 7.35
CA LEU A 140 -24.58 8.69 7.69
C LEU A 140 -24.87 8.85 9.18
N ALA A 141 -23.90 8.54 10.06
CA ALA A 141 -24.03 8.75 11.50
C ALA A 141 -24.18 10.25 11.85
N PHE A 142 -23.44 11.12 11.15
CA PHE A 142 -23.63 12.57 11.25
C PHE A 142 -25.06 13.00 10.87
N LEU A 143 -25.56 12.53 9.73
CA LEU A 143 -26.94 12.84 9.27
C LEU A 143 -27.99 12.35 10.28
N ASP A 144 -27.81 11.15 10.83
CA ASP A 144 -28.70 10.63 11.88
C ASP A 144 -28.66 11.50 13.13
N ARG A 145 -27.47 11.98 13.53
CA ARG A 145 -27.29 12.80 14.72
C ARG A 145 -27.94 14.18 14.61
N ILE A 146 -28.00 14.74 13.40
CA ILE A 146 -28.69 16.00 13.15
C ILE A 146 -30.18 15.80 12.75
N GLY A 147 -30.72 14.61 12.93
CA GLY A 147 -32.14 14.31 12.80
C GLY A 147 -32.63 14.15 11.36
N VAL A 148 -31.77 13.83 10.41
CA VAL A 148 -32.17 13.58 9.00
C VAL A 148 -32.79 12.20 8.85
N PRO A 149 -34.10 12.09 8.53
CA PRO A 149 -34.73 10.79 8.36
C PRO A 149 -34.12 9.98 7.20
N ARG A 150 -33.88 8.70 7.41
CA ARG A 150 -33.29 7.80 6.40
C ARG A 150 -34.09 7.73 5.11
N GLN A 151 -35.40 7.93 5.16
CA GLN A 151 -36.31 7.97 3.98
C GLN A 151 -35.99 9.12 3.03
N ARG A 152 -35.34 10.19 3.51
CA ARG A 152 -34.87 11.31 2.69
C ARG A 152 -33.60 11.03 1.92
N LEU A 153 -32.89 9.94 2.23
CA LEU A 153 -31.64 9.61 1.59
C LEU A 153 -31.85 8.92 0.26
N ARG A 154 -31.02 9.29 -0.72
CA ARG A 154 -30.92 8.63 -2.02
C ARG A 154 -29.45 8.34 -2.31
N TYR A 155 -29.21 7.14 -2.79
CA TYR A 155 -27.88 6.60 -3.05
C TYR A 155 -27.65 6.42 -4.55
N CYS A 156 -26.44 6.71 -5.01
CA CYS A 156 -26.06 6.53 -6.40
C CYS A 156 -24.60 6.05 -6.48
N VAL A 157 -24.40 4.90 -7.08
CA VAL A 157 -23.07 4.38 -7.34
C VAL A 157 -22.47 5.07 -8.57
N HIS A 158 -21.28 5.61 -8.45
CA HIS A 158 -20.47 6.13 -9.55
C HIS A 158 -19.32 5.16 -9.80
N ILE A 159 -19.34 4.49 -10.94
CA ILE A 159 -18.42 3.39 -11.23
C ILE A 159 -17.94 3.44 -12.67
N HIS A 160 -16.76 2.85 -12.94
CA HIS A 160 -16.26 2.74 -14.30
C HIS A 160 -16.93 1.60 -15.07
N GLU A 161 -17.11 1.77 -16.38
CA GLU A 161 -17.76 0.79 -17.27
C GLU A 161 -17.14 -0.62 -17.24
N THR A 162 -15.88 -0.75 -16.85
CA THR A 162 -15.18 -2.03 -16.75
C THR A 162 -15.50 -2.83 -15.49
N ALA A 163 -16.30 -2.30 -14.57
CA ALA A 163 -16.62 -2.91 -13.29
C ALA A 163 -18.13 -3.29 -13.19
N ASP A 164 -18.43 -4.25 -12.33
CA ASP A 164 -19.80 -4.71 -12.09
C ASP A 164 -20.58 -3.72 -11.22
N ALA A 165 -21.45 -2.94 -11.87
CA ALA A 165 -22.30 -1.95 -11.19
C ALA A 165 -23.35 -2.60 -10.26
N GLN A 166 -23.78 -3.83 -10.54
CA GLN A 166 -24.77 -4.51 -9.68
C GLN A 166 -24.08 -5.02 -8.40
N ALA A 167 -22.89 -5.64 -8.52
CA ALA A 167 -22.11 -6.04 -7.37
C ALA A 167 -21.74 -4.85 -6.49
N ALA A 168 -21.32 -3.73 -7.09
CA ALA A 168 -21.05 -2.50 -6.36
C ALA A 168 -22.28 -1.95 -5.64
N THR A 169 -23.47 -2.01 -6.26
CA THR A 169 -24.71 -1.57 -5.63
C THR A 169 -25.07 -2.45 -4.43
N ARG A 170 -24.92 -3.77 -4.53
CA ARG A 170 -25.12 -4.69 -3.39
C ARG A 170 -24.15 -4.38 -2.25
N TYR A 171 -22.87 -4.24 -2.56
CA TYR A 171 -21.87 -3.85 -1.57
C TYR A 171 -22.23 -2.57 -0.82
N TRP A 172 -22.62 -1.51 -1.55
CA TRP A 172 -22.98 -0.26 -0.91
C TRP A 172 -24.29 -0.33 -0.15
N ALA A 173 -25.24 -1.19 -0.56
CA ALA A 173 -26.45 -1.46 0.21
C ALA A 173 -26.12 -2.10 1.57
N GLU A 174 -25.20 -3.07 1.59
CA GLU A 174 -24.70 -3.68 2.84
C GLU A 174 -23.98 -2.64 3.72
N VAL A 175 -23.10 -1.81 3.13
CA VAL A 175 -22.36 -0.77 3.88
C VAL A 175 -23.30 0.24 4.54
N THR A 176 -24.37 0.63 3.86
CA THR A 176 -25.29 1.71 4.31
C THR A 176 -26.51 1.21 5.09
N GLY A 177 -26.83 -0.08 4.96
CA GLY A 177 -28.11 -0.64 5.43
C GLY A 177 -29.32 -0.10 4.66
N ALA A 178 -29.10 0.43 3.45
CA ALA A 178 -30.18 1.02 2.65
C ALA A 178 -30.95 -0.02 1.85
N THR A 179 -32.24 0.26 1.63
CA THR A 179 -33.11 -0.61 0.84
C THR A 179 -32.93 -0.32 -0.68
N PRO A 180 -33.24 -1.27 -1.57
CA PRO A 180 -33.05 -1.11 -3.01
C PRO A 180 -33.76 0.11 -3.62
N ASP A 181 -34.92 0.48 -3.11
CA ASP A 181 -35.73 1.63 -3.56
C ASP A 181 -35.05 2.98 -3.26
N GLN A 182 -34.10 3.03 -2.35
CA GLN A 182 -33.29 4.21 -2.06
C GLN A 182 -32.14 4.39 -3.06
N PHE A 183 -31.78 3.36 -3.81
CA PHE A 183 -30.78 3.43 -4.86
C PHE A 183 -31.39 3.92 -6.18
N ILE A 184 -30.75 4.94 -6.74
CA ILE A 184 -31.06 5.37 -8.11
C ILE A 184 -30.07 4.73 -9.09
N ARG A 185 -30.38 4.79 -10.39
CA ARG A 185 -29.54 4.21 -11.45
C ARG A 185 -28.08 4.63 -11.29
N PRO A 186 -27.13 3.68 -11.33
CA PRO A 186 -25.72 3.99 -11.28
C PRO A 186 -25.25 4.91 -12.40
N VAL A 187 -24.30 5.77 -12.10
CA VAL A 187 -23.60 6.61 -13.08
C VAL A 187 -22.39 5.86 -13.58
N ILE A 188 -22.41 5.46 -14.84
CA ILE A 188 -21.29 4.78 -15.49
C ILE A 188 -20.36 5.83 -16.08
N LYS A 189 -19.08 5.77 -15.67
CA LYS A 189 -18.02 6.64 -16.20
C LYS A 189 -17.35 5.97 -17.38
N HIS A 190 -17.40 6.63 -18.53
CA HIS A 190 -16.73 6.21 -19.75
C HIS A 190 -15.46 7.05 -19.89
N HIS A 191 -14.31 6.51 -19.54
CA HIS A 191 -13.02 7.15 -19.75
C HIS A 191 -12.01 6.10 -20.18
N ALA A 192 -11.28 6.38 -21.26
CA ALA A 192 -10.05 5.65 -21.57
C ALA A 192 -8.99 6.05 -20.52
N PRO A 193 -8.66 5.20 -19.56
CA PRO A 193 -7.64 5.55 -18.58
C PRO A 193 -6.29 5.64 -19.29
N ARG A 194 -5.63 6.79 -19.22
CA ARG A 194 -4.23 6.95 -19.70
C ARG A 194 -3.24 6.02 -18.97
N ARG A 195 -3.68 5.42 -17.87
CA ARG A 195 -2.98 4.33 -17.15
C ARG A 195 -4.07 3.38 -16.63
N SER A 196 -4.18 2.23 -17.25
CA SER A 196 -4.97 1.13 -16.71
C SER A 196 -4.37 0.71 -15.36
N ARG A 197 -5.04 1.03 -14.26
CA ARG A 197 -4.91 0.15 -13.10
C ARG A 197 -5.43 -1.20 -13.58
N PRO A 198 -4.76 -2.33 -13.23
CA PRO A 198 -5.27 -3.64 -13.64
C PRO A 198 -6.75 -3.71 -13.24
N SER A 199 -7.63 -3.80 -14.24
CA SER A 199 -9.04 -4.07 -14.07
C SER A 199 -9.15 -5.51 -13.57
N GLY A 200 -9.21 -5.69 -12.28
CA GLY A 200 -9.18 -7.01 -11.63
C GLY A 200 -9.12 -6.90 -10.11
N ASN A 201 -9.24 -5.72 -9.55
CA ASN A 201 -9.40 -5.60 -8.12
C ASN A 201 -10.85 -5.96 -7.78
N ALA A 202 -11.07 -7.18 -7.27
CA ALA A 202 -12.36 -7.66 -6.79
C ALA A 202 -12.98 -6.71 -5.73
N ASP A 203 -12.15 -5.85 -5.13
CA ASP A 203 -12.51 -4.88 -4.09
C ASP A 203 -12.87 -3.48 -4.65
N TYR A 204 -12.97 -3.31 -5.99
CA TYR A 204 -13.33 -2.02 -6.55
C TYR A 204 -14.85 -1.85 -6.67
N HIS A 205 -15.44 -1.07 -5.77
CA HIS A 205 -16.89 -0.79 -5.73
C HIS A 205 -17.26 0.65 -6.16
N GLY A 206 -16.34 1.38 -6.79
CA GLY A 206 -16.57 2.77 -7.21
C GLY A 206 -16.75 3.72 -6.02
N CYS A 207 -17.43 4.85 -6.27
CA CYS A 207 -17.79 5.82 -5.24
C CYS A 207 -19.30 5.78 -4.99
N LEU A 208 -19.70 5.94 -3.73
CA LEU A 208 -21.08 6.15 -3.37
C LEU A 208 -21.38 7.63 -3.23
N ARG A 209 -22.41 8.11 -3.90
CA ARG A 209 -23.04 9.42 -3.63
C ARG A 209 -24.22 9.22 -2.70
N VAL A 210 -24.18 9.88 -1.55
CA VAL A 210 -25.31 10.05 -0.63
C VAL A 210 -25.91 11.42 -0.88
N ALA A 211 -27.20 11.48 -1.17
CA ALA A 211 -27.93 12.72 -1.39
C ALA A 211 -29.13 12.82 -0.45
N VAL A 212 -29.39 14.01 0.10
CA VAL A 212 -30.54 14.27 0.93
C VAL A 212 -31.56 15.05 0.10
N THR A 213 -32.79 14.52 -0.02
CA THR A 213 -33.89 15.21 -0.73
C THR A 213 -34.38 16.43 0.04
N LYS A 214 -34.78 17.51 -0.69
CA LYS A 214 -35.30 18.76 -0.09
C LYS A 214 -34.39 19.34 0.97
N SER A 215 -33.10 19.53 0.67
CA SER A 215 -32.05 19.78 1.66
C SER A 215 -31.43 21.17 1.61
N SER A 216 -32.08 22.18 1.06
CA SER A 216 -31.48 23.53 0.93
C SER A 216 -31.24 24.19 2.29
N GLU A 217 -32.16 24.08 3.23
CA GLU A 217 -31.95 24.58 4.60
C GLU A 217 -30.81 23.82 5.30
N LEU A 218 -30.86 22.50 5.26
CA LEU A 218 -29.82 21.65 5.81
C LEU A 218 -28.44 21.96 5.21
N TYR A 219 -28.37 22.24 3.91
CA TYR A 219 -27.12 22.66 3.25
C TYR A 219 -26.57 23.95 3.88
N ARG A 220 -27.43 24.94 4.12
CA ARG A 220 -27.04 26.20 4.75
C ARG A 220 -26.59 26.02 6.19
N GLU A 221 -27.29 25.17 6.96
CA GLU A 221 -26.90 24.83 8.34
C GLU A 221 -25.52 24.17 8.38
N ILE A 222 -25.28 23.12 7.58
CA ILE A 222 -23.99 22.43 7.51
C ILE A 222 -22.88 23.41 7.09
N SER A 223 -23.14 24.27 6.10
CA SER A 223 -22.22 25.29 5.65
C SER A 223 -21.90 26.30 6.75
N GLY A 224 -22.92 26.69 7.51
CA GLY A 224 -22.78 27.60 8.67
C GLY A 224 -21.94 26.98 9.78
N TRP A 225 -22.15 25.71 10.12
CA TRP A 225 -21.33 24.99 11.10
C TRP A 225 -19.88 24.88 10.66
N ALA A 226 -19.63 24.49 9.42
CA ALA A 226 -18.27 24.40 8.88
C ALA A 226 -17.55 25.76 8.91
N HIS A 227 -18.25 26.83 8.49
CA HIS A 227 -17.72 28.19 8.58
C HIS A 227 -17.44 28.59 10.03
N GLY A 228 -18.37 28.29 10.96
CA GLY A 228 -18.21 28.54 12.37
C GLY A 228 -16.97 27.90 12.98
N VAL A 229 -16.70 26.64 12.60
CA VAL A 229 -15.47 25.93 13.03
C VAL A 229 -14.22 26.61 12.47
N MET A 230 -14.19 26.93 11.18
CA MET A 230 -13.04 27.53 10.51
C MET A 230 -12.72 28.96 10.98
N THR A 231 -13.69 29.64 11.58
CA THR A 231 -13.51 31.01 12.09
C THR A 231 -13.43 31.08 13.62
N ALA A 232 -13.49 29.93 14.31
CA ALA A 232 -13.51 29.91 15.80
C ALA A 232 -12.26 30.49 16.42
N GLU A 233 -11.08 30.29 15.84
CA GLU A 233 -9.82 30.87 16.36
C GLU A 233 -9.82 32.39 16.31
N ARG A 234 -10.42 33.02 15.31
CA ARG A 234 -10.51 34.49 15.22
C ARG A 234 -11.38 35.07 16.30
N ARG A 235 -12.45 34.38 16.71
CA ARG A 235 -13.35 34.81 17.78
C ARG A 235 -12.77 34.65 19.18
N ALA A 236 -11.80 33.74 19.36
CA ALA A 236 -11.12 33.54 20.64
C ALA A 236 -10.02 34.61 20.91
N ALA A 237 -9.63 35.37 19.87
CA ALA A 237 -8.63 36.45 19.95
C ALA A 237 -9.24 37.85 20.06
N GLU A 238 -10.57 38.00 19.98
CA GLU A 238 -11.36 39.22 20.26
C GLU A 238 -11.92 39.20 21.70
#